data_c7b3ff9a9bb035d86a24ec018e71e3d7
#
_entry.id   c7b3ff9a9bb035d86a24ec018e71e3d7
#
_cell.length_a   1.000
_cell.length_b   1.000
_cell.length_c   1.000
_cell.angle_alpha   90.00
_cell.angle_beta   90.00
_cell.angle_gamma   90.00
#
_symmetry.space_group_name_H-M   'P 1'
#
loop_
_entity.id
_entity.type
_entity.pdbx_description
1 polymer ?
#
loop_
_entity_poly.entity_id
_entity_poly.type
_entity_poly.pdbx_seq_one_letter_code
_entity_poly.pdbx_strand_id
1 'polypeptide(L)'
;MALFWLHLASTLALVGLIWTIQLVHYPLMARVGADFVAYHSDHCARIAWLVAPLMGLEALTSVLLLAQRPAGVSATWAWVGIGLVALIWISTALLSVPEHSRLQQGFDAAAVERLVRTNWIRTVAWTVRGVLVVWIAAQWVGSGTSRVAG
;
A
#
# COMPACT_ATOMS: atom_id res chain seq x y z
N MET A 1 -20.47 -8.10 -3.60
CA MET A 1 -20.03 -7.20 -4.68
C MET A 1 -19.37 -5.93 -4.15
N ALA A 2 -20.01 -5.14 -3.31
CA ALA A 2 -19.46 -3.89 -2.77
C ALA A 2 -18.09 -4.06 -2.08
N LEU A 3 -17.93 -5.13 -1.28
CA LEU A 3 -16.67 -5.43 -0.58
C LEU A 3 -15.46 -5.53 -1.52
N PHE A 4 -15.61 -6.23 -2.65
CA PHE A 4 -14.52 -6.38 -3.62
C PHE A 4 -14.15 -5.05 -4.29
N TRP A 5 -15.15 -4.24 -4.67
CA TRP A 5 -14.90 -2.92 -5.26
C TRP A 5 -14.24 -1.96 -4.28
N LEU A 6 -14.63 -2.03 -3.01
CA LEU A 6 -14.01 -1.25 -1.94
C LEU A 6 -12.55 -1.66 -1.74
N HIS A 7 -12.28 -2.98 -1.76
CA HIS A 7 -10.94 -3.54 -1.71
C HIS A 7 -10.07 -3.08 -2.89
N LEU A 8 -10.60 -3.18 -4.11
CA LEU A 8 -9.92 -2.72 -5.33
C LEU A 8 -9.57 -1.22 -5.24
N ALA A 9 -10.55 -0.39 -4.86
CA ALA A 9 -10.34 1.05 -4.76
C ALA A 9 -9.27 1.41 -3.72
N SER A 10 -9.30 0.82 -2.52
CA SER A 10 -8.30 1.08 -1.48
C SER A 10 -6.90 0.61 -1.90
N THR A 11 -6.79 -0.56 -2.52
CA THR A 11 -5.51 -1.06 -3.03
C THR A 11 -4.92 -0.15 -4.11
N LEU A 12 -5.72 0.26 -5.11
CA LEU A 12 -5.23 1.14 -6.18
C LEU A 12 -4.87 2.54 -5.68
N ALA A 13 -5.62 3.09 -4.72
CA ALA A 13 -5.25 4.34 -4.06
C ALA A 13 -3.89 4.24 -3.36
N LEU A 14 -3.62 3.13 -2.66
CA LEU A 14 -2.33 2.87 -2.01
C LEU A 14 -1.20 2.66 -3.02
N VAL A 15 -1.47 2.01 -4.16
CA VAL A 15 -0.49 1.91 -5.26
C VAL A 15 -0.09 3.30 -5.77
N GLY A 16 -1.06 4.17 -6.09
CA GLY A 16 -0.76 5.52 -6.54
C GLY A 16 0.01 6.33 -5.50
N LEU A 17 -0.40 6.23 -4.24
CA LEU A 17 0.25 6.92 -3.12
C LEU A 17 1.69 6.47 -2.91
N ILE A 18 1.97 5.16 -2.89
CA ILE A 18 3.33 4.65 -2.64
C ILE A 18 4.29 5.02 -3.77
N TRP A 19 3.84 5.05 -5.03
CA TRP A 19 4.66 5.52 -6.15
C TRP A 19 4.97 7.01 -6.03
N THR A 20 4.01 7.84 -5.63
CA THR A 20 4.22 9.27 -5.36
C THR A 20 5.25 9.46 -4.24
N ILE A 21 5.15 8.68 -3.16
CA ILE A 21 6.11 8.73 -2.06
C ILE A 21 7.50 8.30 -2.54
N GLN A 22 7.60 7.21 -3.28
CA GLN A 22 8.86 6.64 -3.75
C GLN A 22 9.63 7.56 -4.69
N LEU A 23 8.94 8.14 -5.67
CA LEU A 23 9.59 8.88 -6.76
C LEU A 23 9.68 10.38 -6.51
N VAL A 24 8.77 10.92 -5.71
CA VAL A 24 8.68 12.38 -5.53
C VAL A 24 9.00 12.77 -4.10
N HIS A 25 8.21 12.26 -3.13
CA HIS A 25 8.26 12.79 -1.78
C HIS A 25 9.58 12.49 -1.07
N TYR A 26 10.00 11.24 -1.01
CA TYR A 26 11.22 10.85 -0.31
C TYR A 26 12.51 11.44 -0.92
N PRO A 27 12.71 11.45 -2.26
CA PRO A 27 13.87 12.12 -2.84
C PRO A 27 13.91 13.62 -2.58
N LEU A 28 12.77 14.30 -2.56
CA LEU A 28 12.70 15.74 -2.29
C LEU A 28 12.90 16.07 -0.81
N MET A 29 12.55 15.17 0.10
CA MET A 29 12.71 15.34 1.55
C MET A 29 14.18 15.63 1.92
N ALA A 30 15.14 15.03 1.21
CA ALA A 30 16.57 15.26 1.41
C ALA A 30 17.03 16.72 1.10
N ARG A 31 16.17 17.54 0.47
CA ARG A 31 16.49 18.90 0.02
C ARG A 31 15.86 19.99 0.89
N VAL A 32 15.18 19.64 1.98
CA VAL A 32 14.38 20.59 2.79
C VAL A 32 15.24 21.60 3.57
N GLY A 33 16.48 21.31 3.90
CA GLY A 33 17.35 22.25 4.59
C GLY A 33 17.03 22.46 6.08
N ALA A 34 17.15 23.71 6.57
CA ALA A 34 17.11 24.03 8.00
C ALA A 34 15.79 23.64 8.72
N ASP A 35 14.66 23.72 8.01
CA ASP A 35 13.33 23.42 8.58
C ASP A 35 12.97 21.94 8.51
N PHE A 36 13.93 21.07 8.27
CA PHE A 36 13.70 19.63 8.04
C PHE A 36 12.87 18.97 9.12
N VAL A 37 13.17 19.18 10.41
CA VAL A 37 12.49 18.53 11.53
C VAL A 37 11.00 18.92 11.59
N ALA A 38 10.71 20.20 11.45
CA ALA A 38 9.34 20.70 11.43
C ALA A 38 8.56 20.14 10.23
N TYR A 39 9.14 20.23 9.03
CA TYR A 39 8.59 19.66 7.80
C TYR A 39 8.32 18.15 7.94
N HIS A 40 9.30 17.39 8.46
CA HIS A 40 9.18 15.94 8.59
C HIS A 40 8.12 15.53 9.61
N SER A 41 8.03 16.26 10.73
CA SER A 41 6.99 16.04 11.74
C SER A 41 5.59 16.27 11.17
N ASP A 42 5.39 17.38 10.47
CA ASP A 42 4.14 17.71 9.77
C ASP A 42 3.79 16.65 8.71
N HIS A 43 4.79 16.21 7.94
CA HIS A 43 4.59 15.14 6.97
C HIS A 43 4.11 13.86 7.65
N CYS A 44 4.78 13.40 8.71
CA CYS A 44 4.40 12.18 9.43
C CYS A 44 2.96 12.25 9.94
N ALA A 45 2.57 13.38 10.52
CA ALA A 45 1.21 13.59 11.02
C ALA A 45 0.17 13.51 9.89
N ARG A 46 0.40 14.26 8.79
CA ARG A 46 -0.55 14.34 7.66
C ARG A 46 -0.66 13.03 6.89
N ILE A 47 0.49 12.38 6.59
CA ILE A 47 0.50 11.15 5.84
C ILE A 47 -0.14 9.99 6.61
N ALA A 48 0.00 9.96 7.95
CA ALA A 48 -0.65 8.96 8.78
C ALA A 48 -2.17 9.02 8.69
N TRP A 49 -2.77 10.21 8.65
CA TRP A 49 -4.22 10.40 8.46
C TRP A 49 -4.73 9.86 7.13
N LEU A 50 -3.91 9.86 6.10
CA LEU A 50 -4.28 9.34 4.78
C LEU A 50 -3.99 7.85 4.65
N VAL A 51 -2.80 7.42 5.07
CA VAL A 51 -2.30 6.05 4.84
C VAL A 51 -2.93 5.05 5.81
N ALA A 52 -3.05 5.38 7.10
CA ALA A 52 -3.49 4.42 8.11
C ALA A 52 -4.93 3.92 7.85
N PRO A 53 -5.93 4.79 7.56
CA PRO A 53 -7.28 4.31 7.24
C PRO A 53 -7.32 3.47 5.96
N LEU A 54 -6.57 3.86 4.91
CA LEU A 54 -6.51 3.09 3.66
C LEU A 54 -5.87 1.71 3.86
N MET A 55 -4.75 1.64 4.59
CA MET A 55 -4.09 0.37 4.93
C MET A 55 -4.99 -0.50 5.81
N GLY A 56 -5.66 0.08 6.79
CA GLY A 56 -6.62 -0.63 7.64
C GLY A 56 -7.80 -1.20 6.85
N LEU A 57 -8.36 -0.39 5.96
CA LEU A 57 -9.44 -0.80 5.06
C LEU A 57 -8.99 -1.92 4.12
N GLU A 58 -7.80 -1.80 3.51
CA GLU A 58 -7.22 -2.82 2.64
C GLU A 58 -7.00 -4.14 3.40
N ALA A 59 -6.44 -4.08 4.60
CA ALA A 59 -6.21 -5.27 5.43
C ALA A 59 -7.54 -5.96 5.82
N LEU A 60 -8.50 -5.18 6.33
CA LEU A 60 -9.82 -5.69 6.71
C LEU A 60 -10.53 -6.35 5.53
N THR A 61 -10.60 -5.65 4.39
CA THR A 61 -11.27 -6.20 3.20
C THR A 61 -10.53 -7.41 2.63
N SER A 62 -9.19 -7.49 2.74
CA SER A 62 -8.41 -8.67 2.36
C SER A 62 -8.82 -9.90 3.17
N VAL A 63 -8.98 -9.75 4.50
CA VAL A 63 -9.41 -10.84 5.38
C VAL A 63 -10.85 -11.26 5.09
N LEU A 64 -11.76 -10.30 4.95
CA LEU A 64 -13.17 -10.59 4.65
C LEU A 64 -13.35 -11.30 3.30
N LEU A 65 -12.50 -11.00 2.32
CA LEU A 65 -12.52 -11.66 1.01
C LEU A 65 -12.06 -13.12 1.04
N LEU A 66 -11.46 -13.62 2.11
CA LEU A 66 -11.25 -15.06 2.29
C LEU A 66 -12.57 -15.83 2.34
N ALA A 67 -13.56 -15.27 3.04
CA ALA A 67 -14.87 -15.89 3.18
C ALA A 67 -15.85 -15.48 2.06
N GLN A 68 -15.74 -14.25 1.54
CA GLN A 68 -16.66 -13.63 0.59
C GLN A 68 -16.02 -13.43 -0.79
N ARG A 69 -15.26 -14.41 -1.27
CA ARG A 69 -14.60 -14.33 -2.59
C ARG A 69 -15.59 -14.22 -3.74
N PRO A 70 -15.26 -13.47 -4.81
CA PRO A 70 -16.00 -13.55 -6.06
C PRO A 70 -16.04 -14.97 -6.60
N ALA A 71 -17.18 -15.36 -7.19
CA ALA A 71 -17.34 -16.70 -7.75
C ALA A 71 -16.25 -16.98 -8.82
N GLY A 72 -15.63 -18.17 -8.76
CA GLY A 72 -14.56 -18.57 -9.66
C GLY A 72 -13.15 -18.13 -9.24
N VAL A 73 -13.00 -17.29 -8.21
CA VAL A 73 -11.68 -16.90 -7.70
C VAL A 73 -11.15 -17.93 -6.70
N SER A 74 -9.97 -18.51 -6.99
CA SER A 74 -9.31 -19.46 -6.09
C SER A 74 -8.91 -18.83 -4.75
N ALA A 75 -9.01 -19.60 -3.67
CA ALA A 75 -8.52 -19.22 -2.35
C ALA A 75 -7.01 -18.90 -2.34
N THR A 76 -6.24 -19.53 -3.21
CA THR A 76 -4.80 -19.29 -3.35
C THR A 76 -4.49 -17.81 -3.59
N TRP A 77 -5.24 -17.15 -4.48
CA TRP A 77 -5.02 -15.73 -4.78
C TRP A 77 -5.37 -14.81 -3.60
N ALA A 78 -6.38 -15.17 -2.81
CA ALA A 78 -6.71 -14.46 -1.59
C ALA A 78 -5.59 -14.59 -0.54
N TRP A 79 -5.01 -15.79 -0.37
CA TRP A 79 -3.86 -15.99 0.52
C TRP A 79 -2.59 -15.30 0.04
N VAL A 80 -2.31 -15.30 -1.26
CA VAL A 80 -1.21 -14.50 -1.84
C VAL A 80 -1.41 -13.01 -1.52
N GLY A 81 -2.63 -12.52 -1.69
CA GLY A 81 -2.99 -11.16 -1.35
C GLY A 81 -2.72 -10.83 0.12
N ILE A 82 -3.12 -11.69 1.06
CA ILE A 82 -2.87 -11.50 2.49
C ILE A 82 -1.37 -11.55 2.81
N GLY A 83 -0.62 -12.45 2.20
CA GLY A 83 0.84 -12.52 2.37
C GLY A 83 1.53 -11.21 1.98
N LEU A 84 1.09 -10.58 0.88
CA LEU A 84 1.59 -9.27 0.46
C LEU A 84 1.17 -8.15 1.42
N VAL A 85 -0.05 -8.16 1.97
CA VAL A 85 -0.46 -7.21 3.03
C VAL A 85 0.43 -7.38 4.25
N ALA A 86 0.64 -8.60 4.71
CA ALA A 86 1.51 -8.87 5.85
C ALA A 86 2.94 -8.35 5.61
N LEU A 87 3.52 -8.60 4.42
CA LEU A 87 4.83 -8.07 4.04
C LEU A 87 4.87 -6.53 4.10
N ILE A 88 3.84 -5.86 3.59
CA ILE A 88 3.72 -4.40 3.63
C ILE A 88 3.69 -3.89 5.07
N TRP A 89 2.85 -4.47 5.93
CA TRP A 89 2.74 -4.07 7.33
C TRP A 89 4.02 -4.32 8.11
N ILE A 90 4.65 -5.49 7.94
CA ILE A 90 5.92 -5.85 8.60
C ILE A 90 7.03 -4.88 8.14
N SER A 91 7.15 -4.63 6.83
CA SER A 91 8.17 -3.70 6.33
C SER A 91 7.92 -2.26 6.79
N THR A 92 6.66 -1.84 6.93
CA THR A 92 6.30 -0.55 7.49
C THR A 92 6.74 -0.44 8.94
N ALA A 93 6.39 -1.42 9.78
CA ALA A 93 6.68 -1.41 11.21
C ALA A 93 8.18 -1.52 11.51
N LEU A 94 8.89 -2.39 10.78
CA LEU A 94 10.29 -2.71 11.10
C LEU A 94 11.31 -1.86 10.34
N LEU A 95 10.96 -1.31 9.18
CA LEU A 95 11.91 -0.56 8.35
C LEU A 95 11.55 0.92 8.26
N SER A 96 10.28 1.26 8.02
CA SER A 96 9.92 2.66 7.78
C SER A 96 9.71 3.44 9.06
N VAL A 97 8.97 2.92 10.03
CA VAL A 97 8.68 3.60 11.30
C VAL A 97 9.96 3.95 12.06
N PRO A 98 10.96 3.06 12.23
CA PRO A 98 12.19 3.40 12.91
C PRO A 98 12.97 4.54 12.23
N GLU A 99 13.05 4.56 10.90
CA GLU A 99 13.75 5.62 10.18
C GLU A 99 13.00 6.96 10.28
N HIS A 100 11.67 6.96 10.21
CA HIS A 100 10.88 8.15 10.49
C HIS A 100 11.09 8.69 11.90
N SER A 101 11.17 7.82 12.90
CA SER A 101 11.43 8.22 14.29
C SER A 101 12.82 8.85 14.48
N ARG A 102 13.84 8.36 13.77
CA ARG A 102 15.18 8.98 13.75
C ARG A 102 15.15 10.37 13.11
N LEU A 103 14.47 10.49 11.97
CA LEU A 103 14.37 11.74 11.22
C LEU A 103 13.56 12.81 11.94
N GLN A 104 12.69 12.46 12.89
CA GLN A 104 12.04 13.42 13.80
C GLN A 104 13.00 14.05 14.80
N GLN A 105 14.15 13.45 15.08
CA GLN A 105 15.16 13.99 16.01
C GLN A 105 16.18 14.89 15.30
N GLY A 106 16.26 14.85 13.98
CA GLY A 106 17.19 15.62 13.16
C GLY A 106 17.36 15.06 11.77
N PHE A 107 17.96 15.85 10.90
CA PHE A 107 18.31 15.37 9.56
C PHE A 107 19.46 14.35 9.63
N ASP A 108 19.24 13.18 9.07
CA ASP A 108 20.23 12.11 8.89
C ASP A 108 20.15 11.60 7.45
N ALA A 109 21.13 11.96 6.63
CA ALA A 109 21.18 11.58 5.21
C ALA A 109 21.17 10.05 5.02
N ALA A 110 21.83 9.29 5.89
CA ALA A 110 21.85 7.84 5.83
C ALA A 110 20.48 7.25 6.18
N ALA A 111 19.73 7.84 7.11
CA ALA A 111 18.35 7.44 7.42
C ALA A 111 17.41 7.70 6.24
N VAL A 112 17.55 8.85 5.57
CA VAL A 112 16.77 9.15 4.35
C VAL A 112 17.07 8.13 3.25
N GLU A 113 18.35 7.84 3.01
CA GLU A 113 18.75 6.85 2.00
C GLU A 113 18.18 5.45 2.30
N ARG A 114 18.28 5.00 3.57
CA ARG A 114 17.69 3.73 3.99
C ARG A 114 16.17 3.73 3.79
N LEU A 115 15.49 4.83 4.14
CA LEU A 115 14.05 4.96 3.95
C LEU A 115 13.66 4.84 2.47
N VAL A 116 14.35 5.55 1.57
CA VAL A 116 14.14 5.47 0.11
C VAL A 116 14.35 4.05 -0.40
N ARG A 117 15.47 3.42 -0.01
CA ARG A 117 15.83 2.08 -0.48
C ARG A 117 14.87 1.01 0.02
N THR A 118 14.52 1.01 1.31
CA THR A 118 13.63 0.00 1.89
C THR A 118 12.18 0.19 1.47
N ASN A 119 11.78 1.40 1.10
CA ASN A 119 10.42 1.65 0.59
C ASN A 119 10.11 0.91 -0.71
N TRP A 120 11.12 0.53 -1.49
CA TRP A 120 10.91 -0.30 -2.70
C TRP A 120 10.24 -1.64 -2.38
N ILE A 121 10.43 -2.22 -1.18
CA ILE A 121 9.73 -3.43 -0.76
C ILE A 121 8.22 -3.20 -0.78
N ARG A 122 7.76 -2.10 -0.20
CA ARG A 122 6.33 -1.74 -0.18
C ARG A 122 5.83 -1.35 -1.57
N THR A 123 6.62 -0.59 -2.33
CA THR A 123 6.26 -0.16 -3.68
C THR A 123 6.04 -1.37 -4.60
N VAL A 124 6.95 -2.32 -4.59
CA VAL A 124 6.81 -3.57 -5.37
C VAL A 124 5.63 -4.40 -4.86
N ALA A 125 5.52 -4.60 -3.53
CA ALA A 125 4.44 -5.40 -2.95
C ALA A 125 3.05 -4.83 -3.29
N TRP A 126 2.84 -3.51 -3.16
CA TRP A 126 1.58 -2.88 -3.56
C TRP A 126 1.34 -2.92 -5.07
N THR A 127 2.38 -2.77 -5.89
CA THR A 127 2.25 -2.90 -7.35
C THR A 127 1.78 -4.29 -7.74
N VAL A 128 2.39 -5.34 -7.18
CA VAL A 128 1.97 -6.73 -7.41
C VAL A 128 0.52 -6.95 -6.94
N ARG A 129 0.14 -6.39 -5.80
CA ARG A 129 -1.25 -6.43 -5.33
C ARG A 129 -2.21 -5.72 -6.28
N GLY A 130 -1.86 -4.52 -6.74
CA GLY A 130 -2.65 -3.77 -7.72
C GLY A 130 -2.91 -4.59 -8.98
N VAL A 131 -1.87 -5.20 -9.54
CA VAL A 131 -2.01 -6.10 -10.69
C VAL A 131 -2.91 -7.29 -10.36
N LEU A 132 -2.72 -7.93 -9.19
CA LEU A 132 -3.52 -9.07 -8.77
C LEU A 132 -5.01 -8.72 -8.66
N VAL A 133 -5.37 -7.63 -7.99
CA VAL A 133 -6.79 -7.27 -7.80
C VAL A 133 -7.46 -6.82 -9.10
N VAL A 134 -6.73 -6.14 -9.99
CA VAL A 134 -7.22 -5.77 -11.33
C VAL A 134 -7.44 -7.03 -12.18
N TRP A 135 -6.50 -7.97 -12.14
CA TRP A 135 -6.65 -9.24 -12.84
C TRP A 135 -7.88 -10.03 -12.33
N ILE A 136 -8.07 -10.12 -11.02
CA ILE A 136 -9.26 -10.76 -10.42
C ILE A 136 -10.54 -10.06 -10.88
N ALA A 137 -10.56 -8.73 -10.90
CA ALA A 137 -11.71 -7.95 -11.38
C ALA A 137 -12.06 -8.28 -12.83
N ALA A 138 -11.06 -8.33 -13.70
CA ALA A 138 -11.23 -8.65 -15.12
C ALA A 138 -11.82 -10.06 -15.32
N GLN A 139 -11.30 -11.06 -14.59
CA GLN A 139 -11.81 -12.44 -14.66
C GLN A 139 -13.27 -12.52 -14.19
N TRP A 140 -13.58 -11.82 -13.09
CA TRP A 140 -14.93 -11.86 -12.53
C TRP A 140 -15.98 -11.19 -13.42
N VAL A 141 -15.67 -10.03 -13.99
CA VAL A 141 -16.55 -9.32 -14.93
C VAL A 141 -16.74 -10.15 -16.20
N GLY A 142 -15.67 -10.74 -16.77
CA GLY A 142 -15.73 -11.58 -17.95
C GLY A 142 -16.59 -12.84 -17.76
N SER A 143 -16.56 -13.46 -16.57
CA SER A 143 -17.40 -14.63 -16.26
C SER A 143 -18.89 -14.30 -16.10
N GLY A 144 -19.21 -13.06 -15.75
CA GLY A 144 -20.60 -12.57 -15.64
C GLY A 144 -21.26 -12.39 -17.01
N THR A 145 -20.53 -11.87 -18.00
CA THR A 145 -21.05 -11.65 -19.35
C THR A 145 -21.35 -12.95 -20.09
N SER A 146 -20.56 -13.99 -19.88
CA SER A 146 -20.77 -15.31 -20.52
C SER A 146 -22.05 -16.03 -20.04
N ARG A 147 -22.55 -15.73 -18.83
CA ARG A 147 -23.77 -16.33 -18.26
C ARG A 147 -25.05 -15.65 -18.74
N VAL A 148 -24.98 -14.47 -19.31
CA VAL A 148 -26.15 -13.72 -19.80
C VAL A 148 -26.37 -13.96 -21.30
N ALA A 149 -25.35 -14.45 -22.01
CA ALA A 149 -25.39 -14.68 -23.45
C ALA A 149 -25.72 -16.14 -23.84
N GLY A 150 -25.93 -17.05 -22.88
CA GLY A 150 -26.34 -18.45 -23.09
C GLY A 150 -27.66 -18.76 -22.39
#